data_81a267eef9bbefafd262cc110db8fca9
#
_entry.id   81a267eef9bbefafd262cc110db8fca9
#
_cell.length_a   1.000
_cell.length_b   1.000
_cell.length_c   1.000
_cell.angle_alpha   90.00
_cell.angle_beta   90.00
_cell.angle_gamma   90.00
#
_symmetry.space_group_name_H-M   'P 1'
#
loop_
_entity.id
_entity.type
_entity.pdbx_description
1 polymer ?
#
loop_
_entity_poly.entity_id
_entity_poly.type
_entity_poly.pdbx_seq_one_letter_code
_entity_poly.pdbx_strand_id
1 'polypeptide(L)'
;MCFVDASGPCAWIVSQFLGTADLATAKPVRIFVDAAPMSPKPAKERWVFLQVEAPVVNAIVRQLDVTLFDLILTYHVPLLAHAHARLFFPFRTYYWVRPPVGSIHPNLFLPHLPPAEYNRKVFKVTMLCGHKMFCPGHVFRRRVWEQQAQLRIPRQFYYSQTTGNLPLLPGTHPAPAAHDKTFLLDDAMFHIAIEN
;
A
#
# COMPACT_ATOMS: atom_id res chain seq x y z
N MET A 1 -13.46 7.00 -6.87
CA MET A 1 -14.38 6.91 -5.71
C MET A 1 -14.57 5.42 -5.46
N CYS A 2 -13.84 4.85 -4.47
CA CYS A 2 -14.03 3.44 -4.13
C CYS A 2 -15.07 3.36 -3.03
N PHE A 3 -16.28 2.96 -3.39
CA PHE A 3 -17.22 2.44 -2.41
C PHE A 3 -16.78 1.02 -2.10
N VAL A 4 -16.45 0.74 -0.86
CA VAL A 4 -16.14 -0.62 -0.44
C VAL A 4 -17.41 -1.18 0.16
N ASP A 5 -17.99 -2.15 -0.54
CA ASP A 5 -19.00 -3.02 0.01
C ASP A 5 -18.47 -3.70 1.28
N ALA A 6 -19.34 -3.98 2.24
CA ALA A 6 -18.97 -4.55 3.56
C ALA A 6 -18.24 -5.91 3.49
N SER A 7 -17.99 -6.42 2.29
CA SER A 7 -17.30 -7.68 2.03
C SER A 7 -15.83 -7.54 1.59
N GLY A 8 -15.35 -6.30 1.35
CA GLY A 8 -13.99 -6.08 0.83
C GLY A 8 -12.91 -6.01 1.92
N PRO A 9 -11.62 -6.06 1.53
CA PRO A 9 -10.48 -6.00 2.49
C PRO A 9 -10.48 -4.75 3.37
N CYS A 10 -10.97 -3.61 2.86
CA CYS A 10 -11.09 -2.39 3.66
C CYS A 10 -12.15 -2.51 4.76
N ALA A 11 -13.24 -3.26 4.52
CA ALA A 11 -14.25 -3.53 5.54
C ALA A 11 -13.68 -4.33 6.70
N TRP A 12 -12.85 -5.32 6.41
CA TRP A 12 -12.18 -6.08 7.46
C TRP A 12 -11.23 -5.21 8.29
N ILE A 13 -10.41 -4.35 7.66
CA ILE A 13 -9.54 -3.42 8.38
C ILE A 13 -10.37 -2.56 9.33
N VAL A 14 -11.43 -1.94 8.83
CA VAL A 14 -12.29 -1.06 9.61
C VAL A 14 -12.97 -1.81 10.76
N SER A 15 -13.36 -3.07 10.55
CA SER A 15 -13.99 -3.90 11.59
C SER A 15 -13.10 -4.14 12.82
N GLN A 16 -11.78 -4.15 12.63
CA GLN A 16 -10.83 -4.29 13.75
C GLN A 16 -10.83 -3.07 14.68
N PHE A 17 -11.26 -1.91 14.19
CA PHE A 17 -11.29 -0.66 14.95
C PHE A 17 -12.69 -0.27 15.44
N LEU A 18 -13.72 -0.78 14.78
CA LEU A 18 -15.13 -0.52 15.13
C LEU A 18 -15.58 -1.65 16.05
N GLY A 19 -15.26 -2.32 16.82
CA GLY A 19 -15.81 -3.42 17.62
C GLY A 19 -17.02 -4.15 17.00
N THR A 20 -17.25 -5.38 17.37
CA THR A 20 -18.35 -6.21 16.84
C THR A 20 -19.74 -5.63 17.16
N ALA A 21 -19.88 -4.94 18.28
CA ALA A 21 -21.13 -4.28 18.68
C ALA A 21 -21.48 -3.10 17.77
N ASP A 22 -20.50 -2.41 17.27
CA ASP A 22 -20.67 -1.26 16.37
C ASP A 22 -21.11 -1.67 14.96
N LEU A 23 -20.71 -2.85 14.51
CA LEU A 23 -21.15 -3.42 13.24
C LEU A 23 -22.58 -3.99 13.31
N ALA A 24 -22.99 -4.46 14.51
CA ALA A 24 -24.33 -4.98 14.75
C ALA A 24 -25.41 -3.89 14.85
N THR A 25 -25.04 -2.64 15.14
CA THR A 25 -25.96 -1.51 15.23
C THR A 25 -26.17 -0.85 13.88
N ALA A 26 -26.70 -1.58 12.92
CA ALA A 26 -27.52 -1.17 11.76
C ALA A 26 -27.28 0.18 11.06
N LYS A 27 -26.22 0.95 11.33
CA LYS A 27 -25.88 2.12 10.54
C LYS A 27 -24.92 1.72 9.43
N PRO A 28 -25.24 1.95 8.15
CA PRO A 28 -24.32 1.70 7.06
C PRO A 28 -22.98 2.39 7.30
N VAL A 29 -21.89 1.67 7.11
CA VAL A 29 -20.54 2.23 7.19
C VAL A 29 -20.07 2.55 5.79
N ARG A 30 -19.67 3.80 5.56
CA ARG A 30 -19.06 4.23 4.30
C ARG A 30 -17.59 4.51 4.52
N ILE A 31 -16.74 3.86 3.75
CA ILE A 31 -15.29 3.98 3.85
C ILE A 31 -14.77 4.84 2.69
N PHE A 32 -14.01 5.87 3.02
CA PHE A 32 -13.33 6.75 2.08
C PHE A 32 -11.84 6.43 2.11
N VAL A 33 -11.35 5.78 1.07
CA VAL A 33 -9.94 5.45 0.95
C VAL A 33 -9.24 6.59 0.20
N ASP A 34 -8.39 7.32 0.91
CA ASP A 34 -7.65 8.47 0.35
C ASP A 34 -8.53 9.46 -0.43
N ALA A 35 -9.80 9.61 -0.04
CA ALA A 35 -10.78 10.42 -0.73
C ALA A 35 -11.59 11.28 0.24
N ALA A 36 -11.93 12.50 -0.18
CA ALA A 36 -12.89 13.34 0.54
C ALA A 36 -14.32 13.08 0.05
N PRO A 37 -15.33 13.21 0.92
CA PRO A 37 -16.71 13.14 0.51
C PRO A 37 -17.07 14.33 -0.40
N MET A 38 -17.91 14.07 -1.40
CA MET A 38 -18.39 15.10 -2.34
C MET A 38 -19.82 15.57 -2.01
N SER A 39 -20.42 15.04 -0.96
CA SER A 39 -21.78 15.34 -0.54
C SER A 39 -21.86 15.42 0.98
N PRO A 40 -22.86 16.09 1.55
CA PRO A 40 -23.08 16.10 2.98
C PRO A 40 -23.29 14.70 3.56
N LYS A 41 -22.85 14.51 4.81
CA LYS A 41 -23.01 13.23 5.51
C LYS A 41 -24.45 12.95 5.85
N PRO A 42 -25.03 11.82 5.41
CA PRO A 42 -26.36 11.40 5.84
C PRO A 42 -26.36 11.07 7.34
N ALA A 43 -27.40 11.50 8.06
CA ALA A 43 -27.51 11.31 9.52
C ALA A 43 -27.50 9.84 9.97
N LYS A 44 -27.86 8.94 9.09
CA LYS A 44 -27.92 7.49 9.35
C LYS A 44 -26.66 6.72 8.96
N GLU A 45 -25.63 7.39 8.40
CA GLU A 45 -24.38 6.74 7.99
C GLU A 45 -23.27 6.99 8.99
N ARG A 46 -22.36 6.03 9.12
CA ARG A 46 -21.04 6.21 9.72
C ARG A 46 -20.01 6.36 8.64
N TRP A 47 -19.17 7.37 8.74
CA TRP A 47 -18.10 7.60 7.78
C TRP A 47 -16.75 7.32 8.38
N VAL A 48 -15.97 6.55 7.67
CA VAL A 48 -14.59 6.19 8.03
C VAL A 48 -13.65 6.70 6.96
N PHE A 49 -12.65 7.46 7.36
CA PHE A 49 -11.53 7.79 6.49
C PHE A 49 -10.41 6.77 6.69
N LEU A 50 -9.93 6.19 5.62
CA LEU A 50 -8.80 5.26 5.60
C LEU A 50 -7.69 5.83 4.74
N GLN A 51 -6.59 6.25 5.39
CA GLN A 51 -5.41 6.71 4.69
C GLN A 51 -4.53 5.53 4.28
N VAL A 52 -4.26 5.42 3.00
CA VAL A 52 -3.36 4.43 2.40
C VAL A 52 -2.13 5.11 1.79
N GLU A 53 -2.35 6.24 1.10
CA GLU A 53 -1.27 6.97 0.46
C GLU A 53 -0.63 8.04 1.37
N ALA A 54 0.64 8.29 1.14
CA ALA A 54 1.36 9.33 1.88
C ALA A 54 0.79 10.73 1.59
N PRO A 55 0.79 11.67 2.57
CA PRO A 55 0.29 13.04 2.38
C PRO A 55 1.00 13.82 1.28
N VAL A 56 2.21 13.43 0.92
CA VAL A 56 2.98 14.01 -0.19
C VAL A 56 2.42 13.59 -1.55
N VAL A 57 1.77 12.42 -1.59
CA VAL A 57 1.14 11.86 -2.80
C VAL A 57 -0.30 12.29 -2.90
N ASN A 58 -0.99 12.34 -1.76
CA ASN A 58 -2.41 12.67 -1.68
C ASN A 58 -2.64 13.92 -0.81
N ALA A 59 -2.84 15.06 -1.46
CA ALA A 59 -3.07 16.34 -0.80
C ALA A 59 -4.39 16.38 0.01
N ILE A 60 -5.34 15.49 -0.27
CA ILE A 60 -6.63 15.42 0.43
C ILE A 60 -6.42 15.26 1.94
N VAL A 61 -5.41 14.48 2.35
CA VAL A 61 -5.09 14.26 3.76
C VAL A 61 -4.82 15.57 4.52
N ARG A 62 -4.26 16.59 3.83
CA ARG A 62 -3.95 17.89 4.43
C ARG A 62 -5.15 18.83 4.52
N GLN A 63 -6.19 18.56 3.74
CA GLN A 63 -7.39 19.41 3.61
C GLN A 63 -8.64 18.70 4.11
N LEU A 64 -8.45 17.54 4.79
CA LEU A 64 -9.54 16.71 5.24
C LEU A 64 -10.37 17.46 6.30
N ASP A 65 -11.67 17.61 6.05
CA ASP A 65 -12.59 18.01 7.09
C ASP A 65 -12.86 16.82 8.03
N VAL A 66 -12.09 16.79 9.10
CA VAL A 66 -12.11 15.70 10.09
C VAL A 66 -13.43 15.56 10.82
N THR A 67 -14.23 16.62 10.86
CA THR A 67 -15.52 16.66 11.59
C THR A 67 -16.58 15.76 10.92
N LEU A 68 -16.38 15.44 9.65
CA LEU A 68 -17.29 14.59 8.89
C LEU A 68 -17.17 13.09 9.23
N PHE A 69 -16.06 12.69 9.86
CA PHE A 69 -15.76 11.28 10.05
C PHE A 69 -15.97 10.83 11.50
N ASP A 70 -16.55 9.65 11.64
CA ASP A 70 -16.72 9.00 12.95
C ASP A 70 -15.44 8.23 13.35
N LEU A 71 -14.62 7.87 12.38
CA LEU A 71 -13.33 7.22 12.57
C LEU A 71 -12.35 7.64 11.47
N ILE A 72 -11.11 7.93 11.86
CA ILE A 72 -10.02 8.26 10.96
C ILE A 72 -8.88 7.27 11.22
N LEU A 73 -8.58 6.43 10.24
CA LEU A 73 -7.45 5.50 10.27
C LEU A 73 -6.30 6.12 9.47
N THR A 74 -5.25 6.55 10.17
CA THR A 74 -4.18 7.35 9.59
C THR A 74 -2.84 7.10 10.24
N TYR A 75 -1.76 7.34 9.52
CA TYR A 75 -0.40 7.45 10.06
C TYR A 75 0.14 8.89 9.96
N HIS A 76 -0.69 9.83 9.52
CA HIS A 76 -0.32 11.24 9.45
C HIS A 76 -0.45 11.90 10.82
N VAL A 77 0.69 12.24 11.43
CA VAL A 77 0.76 12.74 12.80
C VAL A 77 -0.21 13.90 13.09
N PRO A 78 -0.37 14.92 12.23
CA PRO A 78 -1.33 15.99 12.47
C PRO A 78 -2.77 15.50 12.63
N LEU A 79 -3.19 14.45 11.91
CA LEU A 79 -4.54 13.92 12.05
C LEU A 79 -4.73 13.11 13.33
N LEU A 80 -3.67 12.56 13.91
CA LEU A 80 -3.75 11.80 15.17
C LEU A 80 -4.11 12.65 16.39
N ALA A 81 -4.04 13.98 16.27
CA ALA A 81 -4.50 14.88 17.30
C ALA A 81 -6.04 14.88 17.48
N HIS A 82 -6.79 14.35 16.53
CA HIS A 82 -8.25 14.31 16.59
C HIS A 82 -8.75 13.10 17.40
N ALA A 83 -9.79 13.31 18.21
CA ALA A 83 -10.33 12.31 19.12
C ALA A 83 -10.77 11.01 18.41
N HIS A 84 -11.24 11.11 17.18
CA HIS A 84 -11.70 9.99 16.37
C HIS A 84 -10.61 9.35 15.53
N ALA A 85 -9.36 9.85 15.60
CA ALA A 85 -8.25 9.28 14.86
C ALA A 85 -7.61 8.11 15.61
N ARG A 86 -7.16 7.13 14.84
CA ARG A 86 -6.39 5.98 15.32
C ARG A 86 -5.18 5.79 14.43
N LEU A 87 -4.06 5.45 15.05
CA LEU A 87 -2.85 5.11 14.34
C LEU A 87 -3.09 3.85 13.51
N PHE A 88 -2.88 3.98 12.23
CA PHE A 88 -3.00 2.89 11.29
C PHE A 88 -1.88 2.99 10.25
N PHE A 89 -1.12 1.93 10.10
CA PHE A 89 -0.15 1.80 9.03
C PHE A 89 -0.71 0.87 7.95
N PRO A 90 -0.91 1.35 6.73
CA PRO A 90 -1.31 0.49 5.63
C PRO A 90 -0.13 -0.39 5.25
N PHE A 91 -0.09 -1.59 5.80
CA PHE A 91 0.89 -2.57 5.36
C PHE A 91 0.53 -3.01 3.94
N ARG A 92 1.30 -2.57 2.97
CA ARG A 92 1.08 -2.88 1.56
C ARG A 92 1.17 -4.38 1.23
N THR A 93 1.68 -5.19 2.12
CA THR A 93 1.64 -6.65 2.01
C THR A 93 0.24 -7.20 1.74
N TYR A 94 -0.82 -6.53 2.17
CA TYR A 94 -2.18 -6.90 1.80
C TYR A 94 -2.50 -6.82 0.31
N TYR A 95 -1.86 -5.90 -0.38
CA TYR A 95 -2.07 -5.74 -1.82
C TYR A 95 -1.12 -6.60 -2.66
N TRP A 96 -0.09 -7.15 -2.03
CA TRP A 96 1.02 -7.79 -2.72
C TRP A 96 1.04 -9.31 -2.57
N VAL A 97 0.50 -9.81 -1.47
CA VAL A 97 0.30 -11.23 -1.25
C VAL A 97 -1.19 -11.47 -1.32
N ARG A 98 -1.68 -12.04 -2.40
CA ARG A 98 -3.06 -12.53 -2.42
C ARG A 98 -3.12 -13.68 -1.43
N PRO A 99 -3.85 -13.54 -0.31
CA PRO A 99 -4.19 -14.74 0.45
C PRO A 99 -4.97 -15.67 -0.48
N PRO A 100 -4.80 -16.98 -0.39
CA PRO A 100 -5.63 -17.93 -1.10
C PRO A 100 -7.09 -17.55 -0.88
N VAL A 101 -7.89 -17.60 -1.95
CA VAL A 101 -9.32 -17.28 -1.90
C VAL A 101 -9.95 -18.05 -0.74
N GLY A 102 -10.47 -17.34 0.26
CA GLY A 102 -11.09 -17.92 1.45
C GLY A 102 -10.25 -17.89 2.73
N SER A 103 -8.96 -17.52 2.67
CA SER A 103 -8.15 -17.35 3.87
C SER A 103 -7.81 -15.88 4.11
N ILE A 104 -8.61 -15.22 4.92
CA ILE A 104 -8.17 -13.96 5.53
C ILE A 104 -7.25 -14.37 6.68
N HIS A 105 -5.96 -14.47 6.39
CA HIS A 105 -5.00 -14.77 7.44
C HIS A 105 -4.81 -13.51 8.30
N PRO A 106 -5.10 -13.57 9.60
CA PRO A 106 -4.83 -12.48 10.52
C PRO A 106 -3.32 -12.22 10.71
N ASN A 107 -2.48 -13.11 10.27
CA ASN A 107 -1.03 -12.96 10.36
C ASN A 107 -0.51 -12.21 9.13
N LEU A 108 -0.49 -10.90 9.26
CA LEU A 108 0.18 -9.96 8.37
C LEU A 108 1.69 -10.16 8.27
N PHE A 109 2.25 -10.96 9.12
CA PHE A 109 3.65 -11.32 9.09
C PHE A 109 3.77 -12.54 8.19
N LEU A 110 4.44 -12.36 7.06
CA LEU A 110 4.93 -13.50 6.28
C LEU A 110 5.62 -14.44 7.28
N PRO A 111 5.24 -15.72 7.30
CA PRO A 111 5.96 -16.69 8.12
C PRO A 111 7.45 -16.55 7.78
N HIS A 112 8.30 -16.54 8.80
CA HIS A 112 9.73 -16.57 8.58
C HIS A 112 10.03 -17.69 7.59
N LEU A 113 10.67 -17.35 6.48
CA LEU A 113 11.12 -18.36 5.54
C LEU A 113 12.00 -19.35 6.30
N PRO A 114 11.73 -20.65 6.20
CA PRO A 114 12.61 -21.64 6.76
C PRO A 114 14.04 -21.39 6.27
N PRO A 115 15.07 -21.57 7.10
CA PRO A 115 16.45 -21.37 6.69
C PRO A 115 16.83 -22.08 5.39
N ALA A 116 16.24 -23.26 5.13
CA ALA A 116 16.44 -23.99 3.90
C ALA A 116 15.92 -23.26 2.66
N GLU A 117 14.81 -22.53 2.76
CA GLU A 117 14.28 -21.74 1.64
C GLU A 117 15.10 -20.46 1.43
N TYR A 118 15.54 -19.82 2.51
CA TYR A 118 16.41 -18.65 2.42
C TYR A 118 17.74 -19.00 1.75
N ASN A 119 18.33 -20.16 2.07
CA ASN A 119 19.58 -20.62 1.49
C ASN A 119 19.50 -20.97 0.00
N ARG A 120 18.29 -21.12 -0.57
CA ARG A 120 18.08 -21.31 -2.01
C ARG A 120 18.09 -19.99 -2.79
N LYS A 121 18.01 -18.86 -2.10
CA LYS A 121 18.00 -17.56 -2.76
C LYS A 121 19.38 -17.20 -3.31
N VAL A 122 19.35 -16.56 -4.48
CA VAL A 122 20.55 -16.09 -5.15
C VAL A 122 21.01 -14.76 -4.55
N PHE A 123 22.30 -14.61 -4.36
CA PHE A 123 22.88 -13.33 -3.96
C PHE A 123 22.73 -12.32 -5.09
N LYS A 124 21.61 -11.68 -5.15
CA LYS A 124 21.28 -10.59 -6.08
C LYS A 124 20.32 -9.61 -5.44
N VAL A 125 20.26 -8.41 -6.00
CA VAL A 125 19.30 -7.38 -5.61
C VAL A 125 18.25 -7.22 -6.70
N THR A 126 17.00 -7.09 -6.31
CA THR A 126 15.88 -6.74 -7.19
C THR A 126 15.38 -5.34 -6.92
N MET A 127 14.70 -4.74 -7.88
CA MET A 127 14.01 -3.46 -7.76
C MET A 127 12.89 -3.39 -8.79
N LEU A 128 11.79 -2.73 -8.41
CA LEU A 128 10.73 -2.37 -9.36
C LEU A 128 10.66 -0.85 -9.49
N CYS A 129 10.76 -0.36 -10.73
CA CYS A 129 10.63 1.05 -11.06
C CYS A 129 9.46 1.30 -12.01
N GLY A 130 8.70 2.35 -11.77
CA GLY A 130 7.67 2.87 -12.66
C GLY A 130 8.04 4.25 -13.21
N HIS A 131 7.17 4.80 -14.04
CA HIS A 131 7.38 6.10 -14.71
C HIS A 131 7.03 7.31 -13.83
N LYS A 132 6.41 7.11 -12.69
CA LYS A 132 5.95 8.20 -11.82
C LYS A 132 7.12 9.03 -11.29
N MET A 133 6.96 10.37 -11.27
CA MET A 133 8.00 11.33 -10.87
C MET A 133 7.48 12.46 -9.96
N PHE A 134 6.28 12.36 -9.43
CA PHE A 134 5.60 13.46 -8.75
C PHE A 134 5.92 13.59 -7.25
N CYS A 135 6.76 12.75 -6.70
CA CYS A 135 7.21 12.87 -5.31
C CYS A 135 8.70 12.52 -5.16
N PRO A 136 9.36 12.93 -4.05
CA PRO A 136 10.79 12.69 -3.83
C PRO A 136 11.18 11.21 -3.90
N GLY A 137 10.37 10.31 -3.37
CA GLY A 137 10.61 8.86 -3.45
C GLY A 137 10.66 8.34 -4.88
N HIS A 138 9.76 8.83 -5.75
CA HIS A 138 9.80 8.49 -7.17
C HIS A 138 11.08 8.99 -7.86
N VAL A 139 11.47 10.24 -7.57
CA VAL A 139 12.72 10.83 -8.12
C VAL A 139 13.93 10.03 -7.66
N PHE A 140 13.98 9.66 -6.38
CA PHE A 140 15.09 8.87 -5.84
C PHE A 140 15.13 7.46 -6.45
N ARG A 141 13.98 6.81 -6.57
CA ARG A 141 13.84 5.51 -7.25
C ARG A 141 14.36 5.56 -8.68
N ARG A 142 14.02 6.64 -9.38
CA ARG A 142 14.48 6.88 -10.76
C ARG A 142 16.00 7.02 -10.82
N ARG A 143 16.62 7.75 -9.91
CA ARG A 143 18.08 7.89 -9.85
C ARG A 143 18.77 6.54 -9.63
N VAL A 144 18.27 5.72 -8.70
CA VAL A 144 18.80 4.38 -8.50
C VAL A 144 18.65 3.52 -9.75
N TRP A 145 17.52 3.63 -10.43
CA TRP A 145 17.30 2.96 -11.71
C TRP A 145 18.34 3.35 -12.76
N GLU A 146 18.56 4.63 -12.97
CA GLU A 146 19.49 5.16 -13.96
C GLU A 146 20.95 4.82 -13.64
N GLN A 147 21.29 4.73 -12.38
CA GLN A 147 22.64 4.42 -11.91
C GLN A 147 22.89 2.93 -11.67
N GLN A 148 21.95 2.07 -12.03
CA GLN A 148 22.07 0.63 -11.74
C GLN A 148 23.36 -0.01 -12.31
N ALA A 149 23.93 0.51 -13.39
CA ALA A 149 25.20 0.04 -13.95
C ALA A 149 26.40 0.19 -13.00
N GLN A 150 26.31 1.11 -12.04
CA GLN A 150 27.34 1.35 -11.01
C GLN A 150 27.30 0.33 -9.87
N LEU A 151 26.21 -0.42 -9.74
CA LEU A 151 26.10 -1.45 -8.71
C LEU A 151 27.06 -2.61 -9.02
N ARG A 152 27.94 -2.89 -8.08
CA ARG A 152 28.93 -3.97 -8.18
C ARG A 152 28.42 -5.35 -7.75
N ILE A 153 27.11 -5.47 -7.54
CA ILE A 153 26.45 -6.72 -7.13
C ILE A 153 25.54 -7.21 -8.24
N PRO A 154 25.31 -8.51 -8.36
CA PRO A 154 24.31 -9.04 -9.27
C PRO A 154 22.96 -8.41 -9.03
N ARG A 155 22.31 -7.99 -10.09
CA ARG A 155 21.02 -7.31 -10.03
C ARG A 155 20.05 -7.81 -11.07
N GLN A 156 18.75 -7.68 -10.75
CA GLN A 156 17.65 -7.96 -11.68
C GLN A 156 16.57 -6.91 -11.44
N PHE A 157 16.57 -5.87 -12.27
CA PHE A 157 15.66 -4.75 -12.14
C PHE A 157 14.50 -4.88 -13.11
N TYR A 158 13.31 -4.55 -12.60
CA TYR A 158 12.06 -4.65 -13.34
C TYR A 158 11.44 -3.28 -13.54
N TYR A 159 10.82 -3.09 -14.71
CA TYR A 159 10.00 -1.90 -14.98
C TYR A 159 8.52 -2.29 -15.02
N SER A 160 7.66 -1.38 -14.56
CA SER A 160 6.20 -1.56 -14.68
C SER A 160 5.78 -1.52 -16.15
N GLN A 161 4.68 -2.19 -16.49
CA GLN A 161 4.18 -2.24 -17.88
C GLN A 161 3.89 -0.86 -18.47
N THR A 162 3.50 0.09 -17.62
CA THR A 162 3.38 1.50 -18.00
C THR A 162 4.73 2.20 -17.81
N THR A 163 5.57 2.17 -18.82
CA THR A 163 6.92 2.74 -18.73
C THR A 163 6.93 4.27 -18.82
N GLY A 164 5.96 4.87 -19.51
CA GLY A 164 5.95 6.31 -19.75
C GLY A 164 7.29 6.80 -20.33
N ASN A 165 7.94 7.73 -19.62
CA ASN A 165 9.26 8.25 -19.95
C ASN A 165 10.41 7.55 -19.20
N LEU A 166 10.21 6.38 -18.65
CA LEU A 166 11.27 5.59 -18.01
C LEU A 166 12.23 5.07 -19.07
N PRO A 167 13.54 5.38 -19.01
CA PRO A 167 14.50 4.81 -19.95
C PRO A 167 14.64 3.31 -19.69
N LEU A 168 14.46 2.52 -20.74
CA LEU A 168 14.74 1.10 -20.69
C LEU A 168 16.25 0.90 -20.82
N LEU A 169 16.84 0.35 -19.77
CA LEU A 169 18.28 0.13 -19.71
C LEU A 169 18.62 -1.32 -20.01
N PRO A 170 19.82 -1.61 -20.54
CA PRO A 170 20.26 -2.97 -20.79
C PRO A 170 20.20 -3.83 -19.51
N GLY A 171 19.69 -5.05 -19.62
CA GLY A 171 19.56 -6.00 -18.49
C GLY A 171 18.39 -5.72 -17.55
N THR A 172 17.45 -4.86 -17.96
CA THR A 172 16.20 -4.67 -17.25
C THR A 172 15.06 -5.49 -17.86
N HIS A 173 14.08 -5.87 -17.07
CA HIS A 173 13.02 -6.79 -17.45
C HIS A 173 11.63 -6.16 -17.26
N PRO A 174 10.65 -6.48 -18.09
CA PRO A 174 9.27 -6.12 -17.81
C PRO A 174 8.79 -6.84 -16.54
N ALA A 175 8.10 -6.13 -15.66
CA ALA A 175 7.42 -6.79 -14.55
C ALA A 175 6.31 -7.69 -15.09
N PRO A 176 6.09 -8.87 -14.49
CA PRO A 176 4.94 -9.69 -14.81
C PRO A 176 3.63 -8.89 -14.69
N ALA A 177 2.64 -9.23 -15.52
CA ALA A 177 1.34 -8.56 -15.54
C ALA A 177 0.53 -8.72 -14.25
N ALA A 178 0.95 -9.62 -13.39
CA ALA A 178 0.27 -9.91 -12.14
C ALA A 178 0.37 -8.73 -11.14
N HIS A 179 -0.69 -8.52 -10.38
CA HIS A 179 -0.68 -7.58 -9.25
C HIS A 179 0.23 -8.06 -8.10
N ASP A 180 0.58 -9.32 -8.12
CA ASP A 180 1.49 -9.93 -7.18
C ASP A 180 2.94 -9.53 -7.48
N LYS A 181 3.63 -9.02 -6.47
CA LYS A 181 5.03 -8.60 -6.55
C LYS A 181 5.97 -9.56 -5.82
N THR A 182 5.52 -10.74 -5.45
CA THR A 182 6.36 -11.76 -4.81
C THR A 182 7.54 -12.16 -5.68
N PHE A 183 7.38 -12.09 -7.02
CA PHE A 183 8.48 -12.32 -7.97
C PHE A 183 9.75 -11.50 -7.68
N LEU A 184 9.62 -10.36 -6.99
CA LEU A 184 10.77 -9.55 -6.60
C LEU A 184 11.62 -10.22 -5.51
N LEU A 185 11.02 -11.13 -4.77
CA LEU A 185 11.64 -11.82 -3.64
C LEU A 185 11.81 -13.33 -3.86
N ASP A 186 11.24 -13.89 -4.92
CA ASP A 186 11.18 -15.35 -5.11
C ASP A 186 12.54 -16.02 -5.04
N ASP A 187 13.53 -15.49 -5.75
CA ASP A 187 14.87 -16.05 -5.78
C ASP A 187 15.97 -15.06 -5.35
N ALA A 188 15.63 -13.82 -5.03
CA ALA A 188 16.58 -12.79 -4.63
C ALA A 188 16.71 -12.68 -3.11
N MET A 189 17.93 -12.48 -2.62
CA MET A 189 18.19 -12.23 -1.20
C MET A 189 17.78 -10.81 -0.78
N PHE A 190 17.85 -9.85 -1.69
CA PHE A 190 17.64 -8.44 -1.37
C PHE A 190 16.68 -7.77 -2.34
N HIS A 191 15.89 -6.85 -1.83
CA HIS A 191 15.04 -5.98 -2.61
C HIS A 191 15.23 -4.52 -2.21
N ILE A 192 15.39 -3.64 -3.19
CA ILE A 192 15.41 -2.20 -2.95
C ILE A 192 13.96 -1.70 -2.97
N ALA A 193 13.44 -1.40 -1.79
CA ALA A 193 12.14 -0.77 -1.60
C ALA A 193 12.33 0.72 -1.32
N ILE A 194 11.90 1.57 -2.24
CA ILE A 194 11.90 3.01 -2.07
C ILE A 194 10.45 3.47 -2.06
N GLU A 195 9.98 3.87 -0.90
CA GLU A 195 8.60 4.32 -0.70
C GLU A 195 8.45 5.83 -0.94
N ASN A 196 7.21 6.25 -1.08
CA ASN A 196 6.84 7.64 -1.35
C ASN A 196 6.78 8.46 -0.07
#